data_29a2750b04a4f006076154226924afe8
#
_entry.id   29a2750b04a4f006076154226924afe8
#
_cell.length_a   1.000
_cell.length_b   1.000
_cell.length_c   1.000
_cell.angle_alpha   90.00
_cell.angle_beta   90.00
_cell.angle_gamma   90.00
#
_symmetry.space_group_name_H-M   'P 1'
#
loop_
_entity.id
_entity.type
_entity.pdbx_description
1 polymer ?
#
loop_
_entity_poly.entity_id
_entity_poly.type
_entity_poly.pdbx_seq_one_letter_code
_entity_poly.pdbx_strand_id
1 'polypeptide(L)'
;MDILNTKFTFQDETHDDQKAPIKIAFLGTRHPHVKYRFAVLDKMGGFEFCGFHEEVEEIASELAKRLPRLPRFNTAEELLNTNPDVVMIHSLDPDVPRWARFAIDHPAPFKGLFLEKPGAADPADFYNLAEEIEAKRPGLAVELGYEIHYSEALEFARKVIRENVLGDITTARFHGGCPSGAGMDLWQSIPEDLGGIMQTEGCHTLENVIDLFGAPERVVSSIRKLPERPPHPVVGWIPDLFTGTVTTGEFGVGTLLYEDVCSGIMEYPDKTIVLDMTAWEPTEWCNEWAIDIYGTNGSLHVIPDFPVGTLYLREARGSFAAGETKLSTELPHGTSNVPSCYRKQFRSLFNRVRGTASADGCCDLQTNVKILKVIDAFYKSANLKQWIDV
;
A
#
# COMPACT_ATOMS: atom_id res chain seq x y z
N MET A 1 -18.99 8.74 2.02
CA MET A 1 -18.99 7.58 2.95
C MET A 1 -18.19 8.00 4.17
N ASP A 2 -18.75 7.92 5.35
CA ASP A 2 -18.09 8.43 6.56
C ASP A 2 -17.19 7.34 7.16
N ILE A 3 -15.95 7.28 6.66
CA ILE A 3 -14.92 6.32 7.14
C ILE A 3 -14.65 6.50 8.63
N LEU A 4 -14.95 7.67 9.21
CA LEU A 4 -14.72 7.97 10.62
C LEU A 4 -15.92 7.67 11.52
N ASN A 5 -17.13 7.72 11.00
CA ASN A 5 -18.35 7.37 11.73
C ASN A 5 -18.68 5.88 11.66
N THR A 6 -18.03 5.11 10.84
CA THR A 6 -17.97 3.68 11.09
C THR A 6 -17.34 3.54 12.47
N LYS A 7 -18.13 3.12 13.43
CA LYS A 7 -17.65 2.67 14.73
C LYS A 7 -16.69 1.53 14.42
N PHE A 8 -15.39 1.85 14.35
CA PHE A 8 -14.35 0.83 14.33
C PHE A 8 -14.44 0.13 15.70
N THR A 9 -15.32 -0.82 15.81
CA THR A 9 -15.24 -1.83 16.83
C THR A 9 -14.08 -2.73 16.44
N PHE A 10 -12.85 -2.26 16.70
CA PHE A 10 -11.78 -3.22 16.92
C PHE A 10 -12.28 -4.11 18.04
N GLN A 11 -12.49 -5.40 17.78
CA GLN A 11 -12.54 -6.33 18.92
C GLN A 11 -11.25 -6.08 19.66
N ASP A 12 -11.37 -5.69 20.95
CA ASP A 12 -10.22 -5.54 21.83
C ASP A 12 -9.52 -6.90 21.87
N GLU A 13 -8.55 -7.07 21.00
CA GLU A 13 -7.59 -8.14 21.18
C GLU A 13 -6.86 -7.78 22.46
N THR A 14 -7.00 -8.63 23.45
CA THR A 14 -6.34 -8.53 24.72
C THR A 14 -4.89 -8.13 24.52
N HIS A 15 -4.55 -6.88 24.87
CA HIS A 15 -3.18 -6.45 24.96
C HIS A 15 -2.48 -7.37 25.95
N ASP A 16 -1.33 -7.90 25.56
CA ASP A 16 -0.42 -8.50 26.51
C ASP A 16 0.20 -7.34 27.32
N ASP A 17 -0.55 -6.87 28.30
CA ASP A 17 -0.18 -5.75 29.21
C ASP A 17 1.15 -5.99 29.96
N GLN A 18 1.73 -7.20 29.82
CA GLN A 18 3.00 -7.57 30.44
C GLN A 18 4.21 -7.20 29.58
N LYS A 19 4.04 -6.81 28.30
CA LYS A 19 5.14 -6.41 27.42
C LYS A 19 5.33 -4.89 27.45
N ALA A 20 6.58 -4.45 27.51
CA ALA A 20 6.91 -3.03 27.37
C ALA A 20 6.34 -2.46 26.06
N PRO A 21 5.80 -1.22 26.06
CA PRO A 21 5.31 -0.59 24.86
C PRO A 21 6.43 -0.42 23.83
N ILE A 22 6.09 -0.56 22.56
CA ILE A 22 7.00 -0.26 21.43
C ILE A 22 7.07 1.26 21.27
N LYS A 23 8.28 1.80 21.23
CA LYS A 23 8.53 3.22 21.01
C LYS A 23 8.58 3.54 19.52
N ILE A 24 7.76 4.48 19.07
CA ILE A 24 7.61 4.83 17.66
C ILE A 24 8.00 6.29 17.43
N ALA A 25 8.87 6.54 16.46
CA ALA A 25 9.22 7.86 15.96
C ALA A 25 8.76 8.03 14.50
N PHE A 26 8.20 9.21 14.16
CA PHE A 26 7.83 9.56 12.79
C PHE A 26 8.86 10.52 12.21
N LEU A 27 9.53 10.10 11.14
CA LEU A 27 10.57 10.86 10.46
C LEU A 27 10.11 11.22 9.04
N GLY A 28 9.86 12.52 8.81
CA GLY A 28 9.14 12.99 7.64
C GLY A 28 7.65 12.66 7.71
N THR A 29 6.77 13.62 7.44
CA THR A 29 5.32 13.46 7.64
C THR A 29 4.50 14.11 6.53
N ARG A 30 5.14 14.35 5.38
CA ARG A 30 4.49 15.01 4.23
C ARG A 30 3.43 14.14 3.56
N HIS A 31 3.59 12.82 3.60
CA HIS A 31 2.65 11.91 2.95
C HIS A 31 1.29 11.91 3.66
N PRO A 32 0.17 12.02 2.95
CA PRO A 32 -1.18 12.09 3.55
C PRO A 32 -1.52 10.90 4.45
N HIS A 33 -0.95 9.71 4.18
CA HIS A 33 -1.20 8.51 4.97
C HIS A 33 -0.75 8.60 6.43
N VAL A 34 0.14 9.53 6.80
CA VAL A 34 0.58 9.68 8.19
C VAL A 34 -0.60 9.88 9.14
N LYS A 35 -1.62 10.65 8.72
CA LYS A 35 -2.81 10.94 9.52
C LYS A 35 -3.62 9.66 9.78
N TYR A 36 -3.80 8.85 8.74
CA TYR A 36 -4.56 7.59 8.82
C TYR A 36 -3.85 6.56 9.71
N ARG A 37 -2.56 6.38 9.50
CA ARG A 37 -1.75 5.45 10.28
C ARG A 37 -1.67 5.86 11.74
N PHE A 38 -1.50 7.17 12.00
CA PHE A 38 -1.53 7.67 13.36
C PHE A 38 -2.87 7.40 14.05
N ALA A 39 -4.00 7.65 13.37
CA ALA A 39 -5.34 7.42 13.94
C ALA A 39 -5.58 5.94 14.29
N VAL A 40 -5.07 5.01 13.47
CA VAL A 40 -5.13 3.58 13.76
C VAL A 40 -4.23 3.21 14.93
N LEU A 41 -3.00 3.68 14.94
CA LEU A 41 -2.05 3.45 16.02
C LEU A 41 -2.59 4.00 17.36
N ASP A 42 -3.14 5.21 17.40
CA ASP A 42 -3.69 5.81 18.62
C ASP A 42 -4.82 4.97 19.26
N LYS A 43 -5.52 4.17 18.45
CA LYS A 43 -6.57 3.26 18.90
C LYS A 43 -6.08 1.86 19.28
N MET A 44 -4.93 1.43 18.75
CA MET A 44 -4.43 0.07 18.96
C MET A 44 -3.88 -0.18 20.37
N GLY A 45 -3.23 0.81 20.98
CA GLY A 45 -2.50 0.65 22.26
C GLY A 45 -1.24 -0.25 22.13
N GLY A 46 -0.49 -0.35 23.25
CA GLY A 46 0.71 -1.19 23.32
C GLY A 46 1.97 -0.57 22.73
N PHE A 47 1.98 0.75 22.50
CA PHE A 47 3.14 1.52 22.06
C PHE A 47 3.12 2.93 22.65
N GLU A 48 4.28 3.57 22.54
CA GLU A 48 4.56 4.92 23.00
C GLU A 48 5.06 5.75 21.82
N PHE A 49 4.46 6.92 21.61
CA PHE A 49 4.94 7.85 20.60
C PHE A 49 6.11 8.67 21.14
N CYS A 50 7.29 8.50 20.57
CA CYS A 50 8.44 9.37 20.86
C CYS A 50 8.20 10.78 20.36
N GLY A 51 7.63 10.93 19.15
CA GLY A 51 7.36 12.20 18.53
C GLY A 51 7.53 12.16 17.01
N PHE A 52 7.62 13.36 16.41
CA PHE A 52 7.84 13.51 14.98
C PHE A 52 8.82 14.64 14.64
N HIS A 53 9.43 14.52 13.47
CA HIS A 53 10.19 15.58 12.83
C HIS A 53 9.71 15.77 11.38
N GLU A 54 9.49 17.03 10.99
CA GLU A 54 9.12 17.45 9.63
C GLU A 54 9.83 18.77 9.33
N GLU A 55 10.50 18.85 8.18
CA GLU A 55 11.26 20.03 7.75
C GLU A 55 10.37 21.16 7.24
N VAL A 56 9.22 20.82 6.64
CA VAL A 56 8.29 21.80 6.11
C VAL A 56 7.47 22.39 7.26
N GLU A 57 7.74 23.64 7.62
CA GLU A 57 7.19 24.31 8.81
C GLU A 57 5.65 24.31 8.82
N GLU A 58 5.03 24.57 7.68
CA GLU A 58 3.57 24.63 7.56
C GLU A 58 2.95 23.27 7.89
N ILE A 59 3.53 22.18 7.38
CA ILE A 59 3.07 20.81 7.62
C ILE A 59 3.33 20.41 9.06
N ALA A 60 4.52 20.70 9.57
CA ALA A 60 4.88 20.42 10.96
C ALA A 60 3.97 21.13 11.94
N SER A 61 3.67 22.40 11.71
CA SER A 61 2.78 23.22 12.55
C SER A 61 1.34 22.74 12.49
N GLU A 62 0.84 22.35 11.31
CA GLU A 62 -0.49 21.78 11.18
C GLU A 62 -0.62 20.44 11.91
N LEU A 63 0.37 19.55 11.74
CA LEU A 63 0.38 18.26 12.41
C LEU A 63 0.43 18.39 13.92
N ALA A 64 1.30 19.28 14.45
CA ALA A 64 1.38 19.55 15.88
C ALA A 64 0.05 20.09 16.45
N LYS A 65 -0.65 20.93 15.69
CA LYS A 65 -1.99 21.43 16.07
C LYS A 65 -3.03 20.31 16.11
N ARG A 66 -3.00 19.41 15.15
CA ARG A 66 -3.97 18.29 15.03
C ARG A 66 -3.67 17.17 16.03
N LEU A 67 -2.41 16.93 16.34
CA LEU A 67 -1.92 15.86 17.20
C LEU A 67 -1.13 16.43 18.40
N PRO A 68 -1.77 17.19 19.29
CA PRO A 68 -1.07 17.91 20.36
C PRO A 68 -0.38 16.98 21.38
N ARG A 69 -0.70 15.70 21.38
CA ARG A 69 -0.03 14.70 22.23
C ARG A 69 1.23 14.11 21.60
N LEU A 70 1.49 14.40 20.31
CA LEU A 70 2.68 13.93 19.61
C LEU A 70 3.77 15.00 19.69
N PRO A 71 4.87 14.80 20.46
CA PRO A 71 5.93 15.78 20.58
C PRO A 71 6.56 16.10 19.22
N ARG A 72 6.74 17.38 18.92
CA ARG A 72 7.47 17.84 17.76
C ARG A 72 8.94 18.07 18.11
N PHE A 73 9.86 17.61 17.28
CA PHE A 73 11.28 17.84 17.37
C PHE A 73 11.77 18.78 16.27
N ASN A 74 12.71 19.67 16.58
CA ASN A 74 13.27 20.61 15.63
C ASN A 74 14.21 19.93 14.63
N THR A 75 14.85 18.84 15.04
CA THR A 75 15.78 18.08 14.19
C THR A 75 15.48 16.59 14.25
N ALA A 76 15.81 15.90 13.16
CA ALA A 76 15.74 14.45 13.08
C ALA A 76 16.68 13.76 14.09
N GLU A 77 17.83 14.37 14.37
CA GLU A 77 18.80 13.91 15.36
C GLU A 77 18.20 13.88 16.78
N GLU A 78 17.54 14.97 17.19
CA GLU A 78 16.86 15.04 18.47
C GLU A 78 15.79 13.97 18.61
N LEU A 79 15.00 13.75 17.54
CA LEU A 79 13.98 12.71 17.52
C LEU A 79 14.58 11.31 17.68
N LEU A 80 15.60 10.96 16.92
CA LEU A 80 16.21 9.62 16.97
C LEU A 80 16.99 9.40 18.29
N ASN A 81 17.48 10.45 18.94
CA ASN A 81 18.09 10.38 20.28
C ASN A 81 17.10 9.96 21.37
N THR A 82 15.77 9.93 21.11
CA THR A 82 14.79 9.35 22.02
C THR A 82 14.87 7.81 22.08
N ASN A 83 15.71 7.20 21.25
CA ASN A 83 15.88 5.75 21.10
C ASN A 83 14.56 5.02 20.83
N PRO A 84 13.90 5.28 19.68
CA PRO A 84 12.72 4.54 19.27
C PRO A 84 13.05 3.07 19.00
N ASP A 85 12.06 2.19 19.11
CA ASP A 85 12.15 0.80 18.64
C ASP A 85 11.82 0.69 17.15
N VAL A 86 10.96 1.59 16.65
CA VAL A 86 10.52 1.67 15.25
C VAL A 86 10.62 3.12 14.76
N VAL A 87 11.23 3.28 13.59
CA VAL A 87 11.20 4.53 12.83
C VAL A 87 10.23 4.39 11.67
N MET A 88 9.27 5.32 11.57
CA MET A 88 8.27 5.34 10.51
C MET A 88 8.51 6.55 9.59
N ILE A 89 8.80 6.29 8.33
CA ILE A 89 9.05 7.32 7.32
C ILE A 89 7.80 7.49 6.46
N HIS A 90 7.17 8.66 6.59
CA HIS A 90 5.97 9.04 5.86
C HIS A 90 6.21 10.28 4.98
N SER A 91 7.35 10.30 4.32
CA SER A 91 7.71 11.33 3.37
C SER A 91 7.14 11.06 1.99
N LEU A 92 7.20 12.06 1.12
CA LEU A 92 6.98 11.87 -0.31
C LEU A 92 8.10 11.02 -0.92
N ASP A 93 7.80 10.40 -2.05
CA ASP A 93 8.67 9.39 -2.68
C ASP A 93 10.14 9.81 -2.88
N PRO A 94 10.47 11.05 -3.30
CA PRO A 94 11.87 11.48 -3.43
C PRO A 94 12.61 11.56 -2.09
N ASP A 95 11.89 11.80 -1.01
CA ASP A 95 12.48 12.02 0.32
C ASP A 95 12.62 10.74 1.15
N VAL A 96 11.85 9.68 0.82
CA VAL A 96 11.91 8.41 1.55
C VAL A 96 13.32 7.84 1.62
N PRO A 97 14.08 7.73 0.51
CA PRO A 97 15.46 7.20 0.58
C PRO A 97 16.39 8.06 1.42
N ARG A 98 16.27 9.38 1.35
CA ARG A 98 17.08 10.30 2.14
C ARG A 98 16.86 10.10 3.64
N TRP A 99 15.61 10.05 4.08
CA TRP A 99 15.29 9.86 5.48
C TRP A 99 15.63 8.44 5.97
N ALA A 100 15.49 7.44 5.11
CA ALA A 100 15.87 6.07 5.43
C ALA A 100 17.40 5.97 5.66
N ARG A 101 18.21 6.57 4.78
CA ARG A 101 19.68 6.66 4.94
C ARG A 101 20.06 7.38 6.22
N PHE A 102 19.42 8.52 6.48
CA PHE A 102 19.67 9.25 7.73
C PHE A 102 19.39 8.36 8.95
N ALA A 103 18.27 7.64 8.96
CA ALA A 103 17.90 6.77 10.07
C ALA A 103 18.87 5.60 10.25
N ILE A 104 19.26 4.89 9.17
CA ILE A 104 20.15 3.73 9.28
C ILE A 104 21.59 4.11 9.63
N ASP A 105 22.02 5.33 9.34
CA ASP A 105 23.35 5.86 9.70
C ASP A 105 23.37 6.38 11.14
N HIS A 106 22.22 6.69 11.73
CA HIS A 106 22.13 7.16 13.10
C HIS A 106 22.38 6.00 14.10
N PRO A 107 23.08 6.25 15.24
CA PRO A 107 23.42 5.18 16.21
C PRO A 107 22.23 4.65 17.02
N ALA A 108 21.04 5.23 16.92
CA ALA A 108 19.85 4.75 17.64
C ALA A 108 19.59 3.26 17.37
N PRO A 109 19.27 2.46 18.40
CA PRO A 109 19.23 1.00 18.31
C PRO A 109 17.84 0.48 17.87
N PHE A 110 17.14 1.19 16.98
CA PHE A 110 15.83 0.74 16.49
C PHE A 110 15.94 -0.60 15.73
N LYS A 111 14.88 -1.37 15.79
CA LYS A 111 14.77 -2.72 15.22
C LYS A 111 13.73 -2.82 14.11
N GLY A 112 12.92 -1.79 13.92
CA GLY A 112 11.90 -1.70 12.89
C GLY A 112 12.01 -0.44 12.06
N LEU A 113 11.81 -0.57 10.76
CA LEU A 113 11.75 0.54 9.82
C LEU A 113 10.50 0.39 8.96
N PHE A 114 9.64 1.39 8.96
CA PHE A 114 8.51 1.49 8.08
C PHE A 114 8.80 2.53 6.99
N LEU A 115 8.61 2.17 5.75
CA LEU A 115 8.79 3.05 4.59
C LEU A 115 7.47 3.25 3.86
N GLU A 116 7.13 4.48 3.53
CA GLU A 116 6.01 4.77 2.64
C GLU A 116 6.24 4.17 1.25
N LYS A 117 5.16 3.71 0.63
CA LYS A 117 5.19 3.14 -0.73
C LYS A 117 5.25 4.28 -1.77
N PRO A 118 5.79 4.05 -2.96
CA PRO A 118 6.53 2.87 -3.40
C PRO A 118 7.98 2.82 -2.92
N GLY A 119 8.41 3.73 -2.05
CA GLY A 119 9.72 3.72 -1.39
C GLY A 119 10.76 4.65 -2.02
N ALA A 120 10.56 5.09 -3.25
CA ALA A 120 11.38 6.09 -3.94
C ALA A 120 10.67 6.56 -5.22
N ALA A 121 10.97 7.78 -5.67
CA ALA A 121 10.57 8.27 -6.99
C ALA A 121 11.37 7.60 -8.12
N ASP A 122 12.66 7.38 -7.90
CA ASP A 122 13.52 6.63 -8.83
C ASP A 122 13.74 5.19 -8.30
N PRO A 123 13.31 4.17 -9.05
CA PRO A 123 13.53 2.77 -8.68
C PRO A 123 14.99 2.42 -8.36
N ALA A 124 15.96 3.02 -9.10
CA ALA A 124 17.38 2.75 -8.88
C ALA A 124 17.84 3.24 -7.50
N ASP A 125 17.30 4.35 -7.01
CA ASP A 125 17.61 4.84 -5.67
C ASP A 125 17.09 3.91 -4.58
N PHE A 126 15.91 3.30 -4.79
CA PHE A 126 15.40 2.28 -3.88
C PHE A 126 16.24 1.00 -3.88
N TYR A 127 16.74 0.56 -5.04
CA TYR A 127 17.60 -0.63 -5.09
C TYR A 127 18.87 -0.42 -4.28
N ASN A 128 19.52 0.75 -4.45
CA ASN A 128 20.69 1.12 -3.66
C ASN A 128 20.36 1.20 -2.16
N LEU A 129 19.22 1.82 -1.80
CA LEU A 129 18.76 1.90 -0.42
C LEU A 129 18.55 0.51 0.20
N ALA A 130 17.95 -0.43 -0.52
CA ALA A 130 17.72 -1.79 -0.03
C ALA A 130 19.03 -2.49 0.30
N GLU A 131 20.04 -2.39 -0.58
CA GLU A 131 21.37 -2.93 -0.35
C GLU A 131 22.06 -2.26 0.85
N GLU A 132 21.95 -0.93 0.98
CA GLU A 132 22.50 -0.18 2.11
C GLU A 132 21.88 -0.58 3.44
N ILE A 133 20.55 -0.78 3.49
CA ILE A 133 19.85 -1.23 4.71
C ILE A 133 20.35 -2.62 5.11
N GLU A 134 20.41 -3.56 4.18
CA GLU A 134 20.87 -4.92 4.45
C GLU A 134 22.33 -4.95 4.94
N ALA A 135 23.20 -4.10 4.36
CA ALA A 135 24.61 -4.04 4.74
C ALA A 135 24.83 -3.37 6.10
N LYS A 136 24.14 -2.26 6.39
CA LYS A 136 24.36 -1.45 7.61
C LYS A 136 23.55 -1.93 8.81
N ARG A 137 22.38 -2.50 8.57
CA ARG A 137 21.40 -2.93 9.60
C ARG A 137 20.89 -4.34 9.34
N PRO A 138 21.77 -5.36 9.30
CA PRO A 138 21.36 -6.74 9.04
C PRO A 138 20.35 -7.19 10.08
N GLY A 139 19.23 -7.75 9.62
CA GLY A 139 18.13 -8.20 10.47
C GLY A 139 17.15 -7.14 10.93
N LEU A 140 17.25 -5.90 10.40
CA LEU A 140 16.23 -4.87 10.61
C LEU A 140 14.90 -5.34 10.04
N ALA A 141 13.83 -5.27 10.84
CA ALA A 141 12.48 -5.55 10.36
C ALA A 141 11.97 -4.37 9.52
N VAL A 142 11.96 -4.53 8.20
CA VAL A 142 11.46 -3.50 7.28
C VAL A 142 10.06 -3.85 6.80
N GLU A 143 9.19 -2.84 6.74
CA GLU A 143 7.83 -2.94 6.21
C GLU A 143 7.57 -1.80 5.24
N LEU A 144 7.09 -2.12 4.04
CA LEU A 144 6.62 -1.13 3.05
C LEU A 144 5.14 -0.84 3.22
N GLY A 145 4.73 0.38 2.92
CA GLY A 145 3.40 0.93 3.14
C GLY A 145 2.26 0.34 2.31
N TYR A 146 2.31 -0.94 1.95
CA TYR A 146 1.25 -1.65 1.20
C TYR A 146 0.24 -2.29 2.15
N GLU A 147 -0.67 -1.51 2.69
CA GLU A 147 -1.65 -1.98 3.67
C GLU A 147 -2.63 -3.00 3.11
N ILE A 148 -3.00 -2.89 1.83
CA ILE A 148 -3.96 -3.78 1.15
C ILE A 148 -3.47 -5.23 1.15
N HIS A 149 -2.16 -5.46 1.19
CA HIS A 149 -1.56 -6.78 1.42
C HIS A 149 -2.23 -7.57 2.57
N TYR A 150 -2.68 -6.88 3.60
CA TYR A 150 -3.28 -7.45 4.81
C TYR A 150 -4.80 -7.58 4.74
N SER A 151 -5.40 -7.41 3.56
CA SER A 151 -6.84 -7.51 3.42
C SER A 151 -7.34 -8.95 3.55
N GLU A 152 -8.55 -9.13 4.10
CA GLU A 152 -9.17 -10.45 4.24
C GLU A 152 -9.45 -11.10 2.87
N ALA A 153 -9.72 -10.28 1.86
CA ALA A 153 -9.92 -10.75 0.50
C ALA A 153 -8.63 -11.36 -0.09
N LEU A 154 -7.47 -10.74 0.17
CA LEU A 154 -6.17 -11.31 -0.24
C LEU A 154 -5.77 -12.52 0.60
N GLU A 155 -6.05 -12.52 1.91
CA GLU A 155 -5.87 -13.72 2.74
C GLU A 155 -6.67 -14.90 2.19
N PHE A 156 -7.91 -14.64 1.76
CA PHE A 156 -8.76 -15.64 1.11
C PHE A 156 -8.17 -16.11 -0.23
N ALA A 157 -7.71 -15.18 -1.08
CA ALA A 157 -7.08 -15.50 -2.35
C ALA A 157 -5.80 -16.35 -2.16
N ARG A 158 -4.92 -15.96 -1.23
CA ARG A 158 -3.71 -16.76 -0.88
C ARG A 158 -4.08 -18.18 -0.44
N LYS A 159 -5.14 -18.34 0.37
CA LYS A 159 -5.62 -19.66 0.79
C LYS A 159 -6.09 -20.49 -0.41
N VAL A 160 -6.90 -19.91 -1.29
CA VAL A 160 -7.41 -20.57 -2.50
C VAL A 160 -6.27 -21.04 -3.41
N ILE A 161 -5.27 -20.18 -3.63
CA ILE A 161 -4.10 -20.50 -4.46
C ILE A 161 -3.23 -21.56 -3.79
N ARG A 162 -2.90 -21.42 -2.51
CA ARG A 162 -2.05 -22.36 -1.77
C ARG A 162 -2.65 -23.76 -1.69
N GLU A 163 -3.95 -23.88 -1.55
CA GLU A 163 -4.67 -25.16 -1.57
C GLU A 163 -4.85 -25.72 -2.98
N ASN A 164 -4.43 -24.98 -4.01
CA ASN A 164 -4.54 -25.34 -5.42
C ASN A 164 -5.98 -25.74 -5.83
N VAL A 165 -6.98 -25.06 -5.28
CA VAL A 165 -8.38 -25.46 -5.49
C VAL A 165 -8.89 -25.09 -6.87
N LEU A 166 -8.32 -24.08 -7.52
CA LEU A 166 -8.66 -23.67 -8.89
C LEU A 166 -8.11 -24.60 -9.96
N GLY A 167 -7.23 -25.55 -9.61
CA GLY A 167 -6.47 -26.33 -10.57
C GLY A 167 -5.34 -25.51 -11.21
N ASP A 168 -5.06 -25.77 -12.49
CA ASP A 168 -4.08 -24.98 -13.24
C ASP A 168 -4.67 -23.59 -13.51
N ILE A 169 -4.04 -22.57 -12.97
CA ILE A 169 -4.43 -21.18 -13.21
C ILE A 169 -3.98 -20.81 -14.63
N THR A 170 -4.92 -20.41 -15.46
CA THR A 170 -4.68 -20.09 -16.87
C THR A 170 -4.49 -18.59 -17.10
N THR A 171 -5.29 -17.78 -16.41
CA THR A 171 -5.23 -16.32 -16.50
C THR A 171 -5.73 -15.66 -15.23
N ALA A 172 -5.25 -14.46 -14.97
CA ALA A 172 -5.81 -13.57 -13.97
C ALA A 172 -5.90 -12.15 -14.52
N ARG A 173 -6.80 -11.37 -13.95
CA ARG A 173 -6.99 -9.96 -14.26
C ARG A 173 -6.96 -9.15 -12.99
N PHE A 174 -6.17 -8.10 -12.99
CA PHE A 174 -6.07 -7.13 -11.92
C PHE A 174 -6.50 -5.78 -12.44
N HIS A 175 -7.47 -5.20 -11.79
CA HIS A 175 -7.98 -3.88 -12.11
C HIS A 175 -7.87 -2.97 -10.90
N GLY A 176 -7.51 -1.70 -11.12
CA GLY A 176 -7.45 -0.71 -10.06
C GLY A 176 -7.37 0.71 -10.59
N GLY A 177 -7.49 1.67 -9.70
CA GLY A 177 -7.44 3.08 -10.08
C GLY A 177 -7.83 4.02 -8.97
N CYS A 178 -8.01 5.29 -9.36
CA CYS A 178 -8.49 6.35 -8.48
C CYS A 178 -9.79 6.94 -9.01
N PRO A 179 -10.74 7.31 -8.14
CA PRO A 179 -11.99 7.94 -8.56
C PRO A 179 -11.73 9.31 -9.15
N SER A 180 -12.04 9.48 -10.43
CA SER A 180 -12.08 10.79 -11.11
C SER A 180 -10.84 11.68 -10.90
N GLY A 181 -9.66 11.07 -10.79
CA GLY A 181 -8.39 11.75 -10.49
C GLY A 181 -8.25 12.25 -9.05
N ALA A 182 -9.26 11.99 -8.20
CA ALA A 182 -9.25 12.47 -6.81
C ALA A 182 -8.05 11.89 -6.03
N GLY A 183 -7.32 12.78 -5.37
CA GLY A 183 -6.11 12.42 -4.63
C GLY A 183 -4.83 12.45 -5.47
N MET A 184 -4.90 12.27 -6.78
CA MET A 184 -3.72 12.30 -7.64
C MET A 184 -3.10 13.69 -7.73
N ASP A 185 -3.91 14.75 -7.66
CA ASP A 185 -3.47 16.14 -7.64
C ASP A 185 -2.56 16.45 -6.44
N LEU A 186 -2.80 15.82 -5.30
CA LEU A 186 -1.97 16.00 -4.10
C LEU A 186 -0.53 15.53 -4.33
N TRP A 187 -0.34 14.41 -5.02
CA TRP A 187 0.97 13.88 -5.33
C TRP A 187 1.59 14.53 -6.56
N GLN A 188 0.79 14.87 -7.56
CA GLN A 188 1.24 15.44 -8.81
C GLN A 188 1.47 16.96 -8.76
N SER A 189 1.19 17.61 -7.65
CA SER A 189 1.50 19.04 -7.44
C SER A 189 3.00 19.32 -7.34
N ILE A 190 3.83 18.30 -7.14
CA ILE A 190 5.28 18.39 -7.02
C ILE A 190 5.88 17.63 -8.19
N PRO A 191 6.43 18.31 -9.22
CA PRO A 191 6.89 17.66 -10.46
C PRO A 191 7.98 16.61 -10.27
N GLU A 192 8.76 16.73 -9.20
CA GLU A 192 9.85 15.79 -8.88
C GLU A 192 9.35 14.53 -8.19
N ASP A 193 8.08 14.51 -7.78
CA ASP A 193 7.63 13.59 -6.77
C ASP A 193 7.07 12.30 -7.32
N LEU A 194 6.60 12.20 -8.54
CA LEU A 194 5.84 10.98 -8.84
C LEU A 194 5.86 10.63 -10.31
N GLY A 195 5.84 9.31 -10.56
CA GLY A 195 5.19 8.73 -11.71
C GLY A 195 3.68 9.00 -11.67
N GLY A 196 2.97 8.58 -12.69
CA GLY A 196 1.52 8.69 -12.76
C GLY A 196 0.79 7.58 -12.01
N ILE A 197 -0.36 7.19 -12.52
CA ILE A 197 -1.22 6.19 -11.87
C ILE A 197 -0.50 4.85 -11.63
N MET A 198 0.45 4.47 -12.51
CA MET A 198 1.17 3.22 -12.36
C MET A 198 2.12 3.23 -11.17
N GLN A 199 2.79 4.37 -10.93
CA GLN A 199 3.72 4.51 -9.81
C GLN A 199 2.99 4.64 -8.48
N THR A 200 1.93 5.45 -8.43
CA THR A 200 1.26 5.81 -7.17
C THR A 200 0.27 4.76 -6.67
N GLU A 201 -0.54 4.21 -7.56
CA GLU A 201 -1.61 3.25 -7.23
C GLU A 201 -1.35 1.87 -7.84
N GLY A 202 -0.79 1.83 -9.05
CA GLY A 202 -0.42 0.57 -9.69
C GLY A 202 0.59 -0.24 -8.91
N CYS A 203 1.39 0.41 -8.07
CA CYS A 203 2.29 -0.28 -7.15
C CYS A 203 1.54 -1.17 -6.14
N HIS A 204 0.37 -0.78 -5.65
CA HIS A 204 -0.48 -1.63 -4.80
C HIS A 204 -1.02 -2.83 -5.57
N THR A 205 -1.49 -2.60 -6.81
CA THR A 205 -2.00 -3.69 -7.65
C THR A 205 -0.89 -4.67 -8.02
N LEU A 206 0.32 -4.17 -8.32
CA LEU A 206 1.47 -5.03 -8.58
C LEU A 206 1.97 -5.75 -7.34
N GLU A 207 1.87 -5.13 -6.17
CA GLU A 207 2.13 -5.83 -4.91
C GLU A 207 1.25 -7.07 -4.79
N ASN A 208 -0.05 -6.94 -5.05
CA ASN A 208 -0.98 -8.06 -5.03
C ASN A 208 -0.63 -9.14 -6.07
N VAL A 209 -0.17 -8.74 -7.26
CA VAL A 209 0.30 -9.69 -8.29
C VAL A 209 1.53 -10.45 -7.80
N ILE A 210 2.53 -9.73 -7.28
CA ILE A 210 3.79 -10.32 -6.80
C ILE A 210 3.54 -11.25 -5.60
N ASP A 211 2.66 -10.86 -4.69
CA ASP A 211 2.28 -11.67 -3.54
C ASP A 211 1.62 -12.99 -3.95
N LEU A 212 0.70 -12.94 -4.90
CA LEU A 212 -0.07 -14.12 -5.32
C LEU A 212 0.68 -15.03 -6.32
N PHE A 213 1.53 -14.46 -7.18
CA PHE A 213 2.10 -15.18 -8.33
C PHE A 213 3.62 -15.04 -8.50
N GLY A 214 4.26 -14.18 -7.71
CA GLY A 214 5.67 -13.82 -7.92
C GLY A 214 5.86 -12.84 -9.08
N ALA A 215 7.12 -12.53 -9.42
CA ALA A 215 7.44 -11.65 -10.54
C ALA A 215 7.18 -12.35 -11.88
N PRO A 216 6.66 -11.64 -12.92
CA PRO A 216 6.53 -12.18 -14.26
C PRO A 216 7.91 -12.32 -14.93
N GLU A 217 7.98 -13.14 -15.99
CA GLU A 217 9.20 -13.22 -16.82
C GLU A 217 9.38 -11.99 -17.70
N ARG A 218 8.28 -11.47 -18.26
CA ARG A 218 8.29 -10.30 -19.13
C ARG A 218 6.93 -9.62 -19.18
N VAL A 219 6.92 -8.35 -19.60
CA VAL A 219 5.72 -7.52 -19.70
C VAL A 219 5.63 -6.79 -21.03
N VAL A 220 4.40 -6.51 -21.46
CA VAL A 220 4.10 -5.55 -22.52
C VAL A 220 3.00 -4.60 -22.06
N SER A 221 3.13 -3.31 -22.35
CA SER A 221 2.20 -2.31 -21.81
C SER A 221 1.86 -1.18 -22.77
N SER A 222 0.77 -0.49 -22.42
CA SER A 222 0.35 0.79 -23.00
C SER A 222 0.09 1.77 -21.86
N ILE A 223 0.83 2.87 -21.85
CA ILE A 223 0.70 3.93 -20.88
C ILE A 223 0.33 5.21 -21.62
N ARG A 224 -0.68 5.93 -21.12
CA ARG A 224 -1.20 7.10 -21.83
C ARG A 224 -1.64 8.19 -20.87
N LYS A 225 -1.38 9.44 -21.26
CA LYS A 225 -2.09 10.60 -20.77
C LYS A 225 -3.28 10.86 -21.68
N LEU A 226 -4.48 11.05 -21.11
CA LEU A 226 -5.69 11.31 -21.86
C LEU A 226 -5.70 12.76 -22.38
N PRO A 227 -6.41 13.04 -23.48
CA PRO A 227 -6.66 14.41 -23.92
C PRO A 227 -7.40 15.21 -22.85
N GLU A 228 -7.01 16.46 -22.68
CA GLU A 228 -7.67 17.38 -21.78
C GLU A 228 -9.15 17.57 -22.12
N ARG A 229 -10.00 17.57 -21.10
CA ARG A 229 -11.45 17.76 -21.20
C ARG A 229 -11.91 18.75 -20.14
N PRO A 230 -13.09 19.36 -20.32
CA PRO A 230 -13.68 20.24 -19.31
C PRO A 230 -13.77 19.56 -17.95
N PRO A 231 -13.51 20.29 -16.86
CA PRO A 231 -13.65 19.78 -15.51
C PRO A 231 -15.07 19.26 -15.23
N HIS A 232 -15.16 18.25 -14.38
CA HIS A 232 -16.41 17.75 -13.85
C HIS A 232 -16.33 17.69 -12.32
N PRO A 233 -17.46 17.81 -11.62
CA PRO A 233 -17.49 17.75 -10.17
C PRO A 233 -17.01 16.39 -9.66
N VAL A 234 -16.16 16.41 -8.65
CA VAL A 234 -15.68 15.22 -7.97
C VAL A 234 -15.85 15.41 -6.46
N VAL A 235 -16.27 14.36 -5.81
CA VAL A 235 -16.26 14.26 -4.35
C VAL A 235 -15.01 13.49 -3.96
N GLY A 236 -14.14 14.11 -3.17
CA GLY A 236 -12.95 13.44 -2.67
C GLY A 236 -13.34 12.19 -1.91
N TRP A 237 -12.67 11.09 -2.17
CA TRP A 237 -12.99 9.79 -1.61
C TRP A 237 -12.37 9.55 -0.23
N ILE A 238 -11.34 10.32 0.10
CA ILE A 238 -10.71 10.25 1.40
C ILE A 238 -11.19 11.43 2.25
N PRO A 239 -12.09 11.22 3.23
CA PRO A 239 -12.42 12.28 4.18
C PRO A 239 -11.20 12.61 5.04
N ASP A 240 -11.07 13.86 5.44
CA ASP A 240 -10.10 14.24 6.46
C ASP A 240 -10.43 13.48 7.75
N LEU A 241 -9.53 12.64 8.21
CA LEU A 241 -9.75 11.73 9.35
C LEU A 241 -9.98 12.43 10.68
N PHE A 242 -9.63 13.71 10.77
CA PHE A 242 -9.80 14.49 12.02
C PHE A 242 -11.08 15.31 11.99
N THR A 243 -11.53 15.73 10.82
CA THR A 243 -12.72 16.59 10.68
C THR A 243 -13.92 15.87 10.08
N GLY A 244 -13.71 14.71 9.44
CA GLY A 244 -14.74 14.03 8.66
C GLY A 244 -15.16 14.78 7.40
N THR A 245 -14.46 15.88 7.04
CA THR A 245 -14.80 16.71 5.91
C THR A 245 -14.35 16.04 4.62
N VAL A 246 -15.26 15.87 3.69
CA VAL A 246 -14.95 15.40 2.33
C VAL A 246 -14.60 16.60 1.47
N THR A 247 -13.44 16.56 0.82
CA THR A 247 -13.05 17.59 -0.14
C THR A 247 -13.91 17.45 -1.39
N THR A 248 -14.54 18.53 -1.80
CA THR A 248 -15.22 18.63 -3.10
C THR A 248 -14.40 19.51 -4.04
N GLY A 249 -14.31 19.14 -5.30
CA GLY A 249 -13.56 19.89 -6.28
C GLY A 249 -14.05 19.64 -7.70
N GLU A 250 -13.42 20.31 -8.64
CA GLU A 250 -13.59 20.05 -10.07
C GLU A 250 -12.26 19.55 -10.62
N PHE A 251 -12.27 18.37 -11.24
CA PHE A 251 -11.11 17.77 -11.88
C PHE A 251 -11.34 17.61 -13.37
N GLY A 252 -10.32 17.87 -14.15
CA GLY A 252 -10.34 17.73 -15.60
C GLY A 252 -9.57 16.51 -16.05
N VAL A 253 -10.18 15.65 -16.84
CA VAL A 253 -9.49 14.55 -17.50
C VAL A 253 -8.35 15.10 -18.36
N GLY A 254 -7.17 14.48 -18.28
CA GLY A 254 -5.97 14.89 -19.02
C GLY A 254 -5.19 16.05 -18.38
N THR A 255 -5.63 16.56 -17.23
CA THR A 255 -4.93 17.66 -16.52
C THR A 255 -3.84 17.18 -15.57
N LEU A 256 -3.78 15.88 -15.27
CA LEU A 256 -2.72 15.30 -14.46
C LEU A 256 -1.34 15.49 -15.12
N LEU A 257 -0.29 15.63 -14.32
CA LEU A 257 1.08 15.84 -14.84
C LEU A 257 1.58 14.64 -15.63
N TYR A 258 1.28 13.45 -15.16
CA TYR A 258 1.71 12.17 -15.73
C TYR A 258 0.57 11.42 -16.42
N GLU A 259 0.71 10.12 -16.60
CA GLU A 259 -0.30 9.29 -17.25
C GLU A 259 -1.57 9.12 -16.41
N ASP A 260 -2.68 9.02 -17.13
CA ASP A 260 -4.01 8.74 -16.58
C ASP A 260 -4.38 7.26 -16.63
N VAL A 261 -3.77 6.52 -17.56
CA VAL A 261 -4.13 5.12 -17.85
C VAL A 261 -2.89 4.30 -18.12
N CYS A 262 -2.83 3.13 -17.50
CA CYS A 262 -1.84 2.10 -17.77
C CYS A 262 -2.54 0.76 -17.93
N SER A 263 -2.22 0.02 -19.01
CA SER A 263 -2.70 -1.35 -19.20
C SER A 263 -1.56 -2.21 -19.73
N GLY A 264 -1.48 -3.46 -19.28
CA GLY A 264 -0.43 -4.34 -19.74
C GLY A 264 -0.71 -5.81 -19.51
N ILE A 265 0.14 -6.63 -20.13
CA ILE A 265 0.14 -8.08 -20.02
C ILE A 265 1.46 -8.51 -19.39
N MET A 266 1.36 -9.34 -18.39
CA MET A 266 2.47 -9.99 -17.70
C MET A 266 2.48 -11.47 -18.07
N GLU A 267 3.59 -11.96 -18.60
CA GLU A 267 3.76 -13.35 -19.00
C GLU A 267 4.52 -14.14 -17.95
N TYR A 268 4.00 -15.31 -17.66
CA TYR A 268 4.59 -16.35 -16.82
C TYR A 268 4.73 -17.63 -17.64
N PRO A 269 5.52 -18.63 -17.23
CA PRO A 269 5.69 -19.88 -17.97
C PRO A 269 4.39 -20.63 -18.24
N ASP A 270 3.41 -20.50 -17.35
CA ASP A 270 2.19 -21.31 -17.31
C ASP A 270 0.89 -20.50 -17.31
N LYS A 271 0.96 -19.17 -17.27
CA LYS A 271 -0.23 -18.30 -17.21
C LYS A 271 0.03 -16.91 -17.79
N THR A 272 -1.04 -16.19 -18.03
CA THR A 272 -1.02 -14.80 -18.44
C THR A 272 -1.81 -13.95 -17.44
N ILE A 273 -1.25 -12.84 -17.00
CA ILE A 273 -1.90 -11.88 -16.11
C ILE A 273 -2.07 -10.55 -16.84
N VAL A 274 -3.29 -10.00 -16.78
CA VAL A 274 -3.61 -8.69 -17.31
C VAL A 274 -3.75 -7.71 -16.17
N LEU A 275 -3.16 -6.53 -16.33
CA LEU A 275 -3.31 -5.42 -15.39
C LEU A 275 -3.84 -4.21 -16.16
N ASP A 276 -4.84 -3.54 -15.58
CA ASP A 276 -5.30 -2.25 -16.05
C ASP A 276 -5.54 -1.29 -14.89
N MET A 277 -5.07 -0.06 -15.07
CA MET A 277 -5.13 1.03 -14.10
C MET A 277 -5.68 2.28 -14.76
N THR A 278 -6.55 3.01 -14.06
CA THR A 278 -7.04 4.30 -14.52
C THR A 278 -7.19 5.29 -13.37
N ALA A 279 -6.91 6.57 -13.63
CA ALA A 279 -7.17 7.66 -12.69
C ALA A 279 -8.64 8.14 -12.73
N TRP A 280 -9.49 7.50 -13.53
CA TRP A 280 -10.84 8.01 -13.85
C TRP A 280 -11.95 7.01 -13.54
N GLU A 281 -11.80 6.30 -12.40
CA GLU A 281 -12.85 5.46 -11.86
C GLU A 281 -14.11 6.26 -11.51
N PRO A 282 -15.30 5.65 -11.50
CA PRO A 282 -16.50 6.26 -10.93
C PRO A 282 -16.31 6.64 -9.46
N THR A 283 -17.13 7.54 -8.95
CA THR A 283 -17.09 7.95 -7.54
C THR A 283 -17.40 6.85 -6.54
N GLU A 284 -18.01 5.77 -6.97
CA GLU A 284 -18.22 4.53 -6.20
C GLU A 284 -17.15 3.47 -6.50
N TRP A 285 -15.93 3.89 -6.53
CA TRP A 285 -14.74 3.13 -6.94
C TRP A 285 -14.47 1.85 -6.13
N CYS A 286 -14.99 1.77 -4.94
CA CYS A 286 -14.80 0.62 -4.06
C CYS A 286 -15.14 -0.75 -4.67
N ASN A 287 -15.88 -0.77 -5.76
CA ASN A 287 -16.19 -1.97 -6.52
C ASN A 287 -15.26 -2.16 -7.74
N GLU A 288 -14.37 -1.21 -7.99
CA GLU A 288 -13.53 -1.17 -9.20
C GLU A 288 -12.16 -1.81 -8.99
N TRP A 289 -11.66 -1.87 -7.75
CA TRP A 289 -10.44 -2.63 -7.45
C TRP A 289 -10.78 -4.10 -7.34
N ALA A 290 -10.53 -4.83 -8.42
CA ALA A 290 -10.96 -6.22 -8.52
C ALA A 290 -9.82 -7.13 -9.00
N ILE A 291 -9.82 -8.35 -8.48
CA ILE A 291 -8.94 -9.43 -8.90
C ILE A 291 -9.81 -10.60 -9.34
N ASP A 292 -9.69 -11.00 -10.61
CA ASP A 292 -10.33 -12.17 -11.17
C ASP A 292 -9.27 -13.21 -11.52
N ILE A 293 -9.41 -14.44 -11.01
CA ILE A 293 -8.49 -15.55 -11.26
C ILE A 293 -9.28 -16.73 -11.84
N TYR A 294 -8.81 -17.24 -12.95
CA TYR A 294 -9.46 -18.36 -13.65
C TYR A 294 -8.53 -19.57 -13.73
N GLY A 295 -9.04 -20.70 -13.33
CA GLY A 295 -8.33 -21.98 -13.40
C GLY A 295 -9.20 -23.09 -13.97
N THR A 296 -8.60 -24.27 -14.14
CA THR A 296 -9.26 -25.42 -14.77
C THR A 296 -10.41 -25.99 -13.93
N ASN A 297 -10.42 -25.77 -12.62
CA ASN A 297 -11.49 -26.22 -11.72
C ASN A 297 -12.45 -25.11 -11.28
N GLY A 298 -12.18 -23.84 -11.57
CA GLY A 298 -13.08 -22.78 -11.11
C GLY A 298 -12.55 -21.38 -11.32
N SER A 299 -13.17 -20.41 -10.66
CA SER A 299 -12.79 -19.02 -10.68
C SER A 299 -12.92 -18.39 -9.29
N LEU A 300 -12.09 -17.40 -9.05
CA LEU A 300 -12.10 -16.55 -7.86
C LEU A 300 -12.27 -15.10 -8.28
N HIS A 301 -13.19 -14.39 -7.65
CA HIS A 301 -13.32 -12.94 -7.73
C HIS A 301 -13.14 -12.37 -6.33
N VAL A 302 -12.25 -11.39 -6.14
CA VAL A 302 -12.09 -10.68 -4.87
C VAL A 302 -11.94 -9.18 -5.10
N ILE A 303 -12.40 -8.39 -4.14
CA ILE A 303 -12.21 -6.93 -4.08
C ILE A 303 -11.36 -6.63 -2.83
N PRO A 304 -10.07 -6.30 -3.00
CA PRO A 304 -9.14 -6.20 -1.88
C PRO A 304 -9.47 -5.12 -0.85
N ASP A 305 -9.92 -3.96 -1.30
CA ASP A 305 -10.23 -2.83 -0.40
C ASP A 305 -11.55 -3.04 0.38
N PHE A 306 -12.43 -3.84 -0.16
CA PHE A 306 -13.65 -4.29 0.50
C PHE A 306 -13.55 -5.80 0.68
N PRO A 307 -13.80 -6.33 1.88
CA PRO A 307 -13.61 -7.75 2.13
C PRO A 307 -14.70 -8.60 1.45
N VAL A 308 -14.75 -8.51 0.13
CA VAL A 308 -15.66 -9.25 -0.72
C VAL A 308 -14.88 -10.30 -1.50
N GLY A 309 -15.40 -11.52 -1.54
CA GLY A 309 -14.82 -12.59 -2.34
C GLY A 309 -15.86 -13.62 -2.72
N THR A 310 -15.77 -14.14 -3.95
CA THR A 310 -16.59 -15.23 -4.45
C THR A 310 -15.71 -16.26 -5.14
N LEU A 311 -15.70 -17.47 -4.63
CA LEU A 311 -15.07 -18.63 -5.24
C LEU A 311 -16.14 -19.51 -5.84
N TYR A 312 -15.98 -19.92 -7.10
CA TYR A 312 -16.79 -20.93 -7.74
C TYR A 312 -15.94 -22.12 -8.16
N LEU A 313 -16.30 -23.32 -7.75
CA LEU A 313 -15.63 -24.57 -8.12
C LEU A 313 -16.55 -25.52 -8.85
N ARG A 314 -16.03 -26.18 -9.90
CA ARG A 314 -16.73 -27.26 -10.63
C ARG A 314 -16.79 -28.50 -9.77
N GLU A 315 -15.72 -28.84 -9.10
CA GLU A 315 -15.58 -29.98 -8.21
C GLU A 315 -15.02 -29.55 -6.86
N ALA A 316 -15.44 -30.22 -5.79
CA ALA A 316 -14.90 -30.00 -4.45
C ALA A 316 -13.38 -30.27 -4.43
N ARG A 317 -12.62 -29.35 -3.81
CA ARG A 317 -11.17 -29.50 -3.69
C ARG A 317 -10.64 -28.75 -2.48
N GLY A 318 -9.63 -29.37 -1.80
CA GLY A 318 -9.11 -28.79 -0.56
C GLY A 318 -10.20 -28.69 0.51
N SER A 319 -10.28 -27.54 1.16
CA SER A 319 -11.31 -27.25 2.17
C SER A 319 -12.62 -26.71 1.59
N PHE A 320 -12.77 -26.66 0.26
CA PHE A 320 -13.92 -26.03 -0.41
C PHE A 320 -14.82 -27.04 -1.11
N ALA A 321 -16.14 -26.83 -0.98
CA ALA A 321 -17.15 -27.61 -1.71
C ALA A 321 -17.25 -27.16 -3.18
N ALA A 322 -17.82 -28.00 -4.04
CA ALA A 322 -18.25 -27.59 -5.37
C ALA A 322 -19.36 -26.53 -5.31
N GLY A 323 -19.43 -25.68 -6.31
CA GLY A 323 -20.36 -24.55 -6.38
C GLY A 323 -19.76 -23.25 -5.84
N GLU A 324 -20.62 -22.36 -5.38
CA GLU A 324 -20.24 -21.02 -4.92
C GLU A 324 -19.89 -21.02 -3.43
N THR A 325 -18.78 -20.39 -3.09
CA THR A 325 -18.39 -20.04 -1.72
C THR A 325 -18.14 -18.54 -1.67
N LYS A 326 -18.76 -17.84 -0.75
CA LYS A 326 -18.56 -16.40 -0.52
C LYS A 326 -17.63 -16.17 0.67
N LEU A 327 -16.74 -15.21 0.52
CA LEU A 327 -16.03 -14.66 1.67
C LEU A 327 -17.07 -13.97 2.55
N SER A 328 -17.21 -14.47 3.77
CA SER A 328 -18.03 -13.83 4.80
C SER A 328 -17.14 -12.95 5.66
N THR A 329 -17.49 -11.69 5.78
CA THR A 329 -16.81 -10.77 6.67
C THR A 329 -17.81 -10.20 7.68
N GLU A 330 -17.33 -9.82 8.83
CA GLU A 330 -18.14 -9.15 9.86
C GLU A 330 -18.37 -7.67 9.55
N LEU A 331 -17.71 -7.14 8.52
CA LEU A 331 -17.84 -5.74 8.15
C LEU A 331 -19.14 -5.51 7.36
N PRO A 332 -19.85 -4.42 7.65
CA PRO A 332 -21.02 -4.03 6.86
C PRO A 332 -20.64 -3.84 5.38
N HIS A 333 -21.53 -4.24 4.48
CA HIS A 333 -21.33 -4.02 3.04
C HIS A 333 -20.99 -2.55 2.74
N GLY A 334 -19.98 -2.33 1.91
CA GLY A 334 -19.53 -0.98 1.55
C GLY A 334 -18.65 -0.30 2.61
N THR A 335 -18.17 -1.04 3.60
CA THR A 335 -17.21 -0.53 4.59
C THR A 335 -15.80 -0.87 4.15
N SER A 336 -14.93 0.15 3.99
CA SER A 336 -13.52 -0.06 3.66
C SER A 336 -12.81 -0.88 4.73
N ASN A 337 -11.96 -1.82 4.29
CA ASN A 337 -11.15 -2.69 5.14
C ASN A 337 -9.79 -2.04 5.53
N VAL A 338 -9.45 -0.90 4.94
CA VAL A 338 -8.14 -0.25 5.10
C VAL A 338 -7.71 -0.06 6.55
N PRO A 339 -8.54 0.39 7.49
CA PRO A 339 -8.11 0.50 8.89
C PRO A 339 -7.75 -0.85 9.53
N SER A 340 -8.44 -1.92 9.18
CA SER A 340 -8.10 -3.28 9.63
C SER A 340 -6.77 -3.73 9.00
N CYS A 341 -6.54 -3.38 7.74
CA CYS A 341 -5.29 -3.66 7.04
C CYS A 341 -4.10 -2.95 7.71
N TYR A 342 -4.21 -1.65 8.03
CA TYR A 342 -3.18 -0.93 8.78
C TYR A 342 -2.89 -1.59 10.13
N ARG A 343 -3.92 -1.96 10.86
CA ARG A 343 -3.76 -2.64 12.14
C ARG A 343 -2.95 -3.94 12.01
N LYS A 344 -3.31 -4.79 11.04
CA LYS A 344 -2.60 -6.05 10.77
C LYS A 344 -1.15 -5.79 10.34
N GLN A 345 -0.92 -4.79 9.50
CA GLN A 345 0.40 -4.37 9.04
C GLN A 345 1.29 -3.96 10.23
N PHE A 346 0.80 -3.09 11.11
CA PHE A 346 1.57 -2.67 12.29
C PHE A 346 1.84 -3.83 13.24
N ARG A 347 0.88 -4.74 13.43
CA ARG A 347 1.11 -5.95 14.23
C ARG A 347 2.18 -6.84 13.64
N SER A 348 2.18 -7.02 12.32
CA SER A 348 3.22 -7.76 11.62
C SER A 348 4.60 -7.17 11.92
N LEU A 349 4.77 -5.87 11.70
CA LEU A 349 6.02 -5.17 11.98
C LEU A 349 6.42 -5.28 13.46
N PHE A 350 5.51 -5.00 14.40
CA PHE A 350 5.82 -5.02 15.83
C PHE A 350 6.14 -6.41 16.36
N ASN A 351 5.50 -7.44 15.84
CA ASN A 351 5.82 -8.82 16.19
C ASN A 351 7.22 -9.22 15.68
N ARG A 352 7.62 -8.76 14.50
CA ARG A 352 8.99 -8.94 13.99
C ARG A 352 10.02 -8.19 14.85
N VAL A 353 9.74 -6.95 15.22
CA VAL A 353 10.58 -6.15 16.14
C VAL A 353 10.77 -6.85 17.50
N ARG A 354 9.72 -7.52 17.99
CA ARG A 354 9.75 -8.31 19.23
C ARG A 354 10.39 -9.70 19.06
N GLY A 355 10.69 -10.13 17.83
CA GLY A 355 11.19 -11.47 17.52
C GLY A 355 10.15 -12.58 17.73
N THR A 356 8.85 -12.25 17.68
CA THR A 356 7.74 -13.22 17.88
C THR A 356 7.10 -13.66 16.57
N ALA A 357 7.52 -13.13 15.43
CA ALA A 357 7.08 -13.54 14.10
C ALA A 357 8.26 -13.52 13.12
N SER A 358 8.13 -14.32 12.04
CA SER A 358 9.01 -14.28 10.88
C SER A 358 8.65 -13.14 9.93
N ALA A 359 9.45 -12.96 8.87
CA ALA A 359 9.15 -12.04 7.77
C ALA A 359 8.18 -12.64 6.73
N ASP A 360 7.75 -13.90 6.92
CA ASP A 360 6.85 -14.54 5.97
C ASP A 360 5.51 -13.79 5.87
N GLY A 361 5.11 -13.48 4.66
CA GLY A 361 3.85 -12.79 4.39
C GLY A 361 3.83 -11.31 4.81
N CYS A 362 4.97 -10.62 4.76
CA CYS A 362 5.04 -9.16 4.85
C CYS A 362 5.59 -8.57 3.55
N CYS A 363 5.32 -7.30 3.29
CA CYS A 363 5.95 -6.58 2.19
C CYS A 363 7.29 -6.00 2.65
N ASP A 364 8.36 -6.73 2.39
CA ASP A 364 9.74 -6.38 2.75
C ASP A 364 10.48 -5.65 1.61
N LEU A 365 11.77 -5.36 1.82
CA LEU A 365 12.63 -4.71 0.83
C LEU A 365 12.69 -5.48 -0.48
N GLN A 366 12.85 -6.81 -0.43
CA GLN A 366 13.03 -7.64 -1.62
C GLN A 366 11.74 -7.76 -2.43
N THR A 367 10.60 -7.79 -1.75
CA THR A 367 9.29 -7.73 -2.40
C THR A 367 9.11 -6.41 -3.14
N ASN A 368 9.47 -5.29 -2.50
CA ASN A 368 9.36 -3.98 -3.14
C ASN A 368 10.33 -3.81 -4.32
N VAL A 369 11.54 -4.35 -4.23
CA VAL A 369 12.48 -4.39 -5.38
C VAL A 369 11.84 -5.07 -6.59
N LYS A 370 11.13 -6.19 -6.39
CA LYS A 370 10.41 -6.87 -7.48
C LYS A 370 9.29 -5.99 -8.06
N ILE A 371 8.50 -5.34 -7.19
CA ILE A 371 7.44 -4.43 -7.62
C ILE A 371 7.99 -3.32 -8.50
N LEU A 372 9.04 -2.64 -8.04
CA LEU A 372 9.65 -1.53 -8.78
C LEU A 372 10.29 -1.97 -10.10
N LYS A 373 10.87 -3.18 -10.16
CA LYS A 373 11.36 -3.76 -11.43
C LYS A 373 10.24 -3.96 -12.45
N VAL A 374 9.08 -4.44 -12.00
CA VAL A 374 7.92 -4.60 -12.88
C VAL A 374 7.39 -3.24 -13.34
N ILE A 375 7.30 -2.24 -12.46
CA ILE A 375 6.92 -0.86 -12.81
C ILE A 375 7.86 -0.30 -13.90
N ASP A 376 9.16 -0.41 -13.69
CA ASP A 376 10.18 0.05 -14.65
C ASP A 376 10.03 -0.66 -16.01
N ALA A 377 9.79 -1.97 -15.98
CA ALA A 377 9.55 -2.75 -17.19
C ALA A 377 8.26 -2.31 -17.94
N PHE A 378 7.19 -1.95 -17.22
CA PHE A 378 5.98 -1.37 -17.80
C PHE A 378 6.28 -0.05 -18.52
N TYR A 379 6.97 0.90 -17.89
CA TYR A 379 7.35 2.17 -18.52
C TYR A 379 8.27 1.96 -19.72
N LYS A 380 9.28 1.08 -19.61
CA LYS A 380 10.18 0.73 -20.73
C LYS A 380 9.41 0.12 -21.90
N SER A 381 8.50 -0.80 -21.61
CA SER A 381 7.67 -1.44 -22.62
C SER A 381 6.79 -0.43 -23.36
N ALA A 382 6.12 0.46 -22.64
CA ALA A 382 5.29 1.50 -23.24
C ALA A 382 6.08 2.43 -24.16
N ASN A 383 7.31 2.79 -23.76
CA ASN A 383 8.20 3.65 -24.55
C ASN A 383 8.76 2.95 -25.79
N LEU A 384 9.26 1.73 -25.64
CA LEU A 384 9.92 0.97 -26.69
C LEU A 384 8.94 0.21 -27.61
N LYS A 385 7.67 0.09 -27.22
CA LYS A 385 6.61 -0.65 -27.95
C LYS A 385 6.95 -2.12 -28.15
N GLN A 386 7.54 -2.75 -27.15
CA GLN A 386 7.96 -4.16 -27.19
C GLN A 386 7.84 -4.82 -25.81
N TRP A 387 7.95 -6.16 -25.82
CA TRP A 387 8.10 -6.93 -24.58
C TRP A 387 9.43 -6.60 -23.89
N ILE A 388 9.40 -6.49 -22.58
CA ILE A 388 10.57 -6.25 -21.73
C ILE A 388 10.65 -7.36 -20.67
N ASP A 389 11.82 -7.97 -20.57
CA ASP A 389 12.14 -8.92 -19.50
C ASP A 389 12.24 -8.18 -18.14
N VAL A 390 11.80 -8.82 -17.07
CA VAL A 390 11.74 -8.25 -15.71
C VAL A 390 12.95 -8.62 -14.87
#